data_d625ce85fd9befa2b7c6cfdf1dd6d749
#
_entry.id   d625ce85fd9befa2b7c6cfdf1dd6d749
#
_cell.length_a   1.000
_cell.length_b   1.000
_cell.length_c   1.000
_cell.angle_alpha   90.00
_cell.angle_beta   90.00
_cell.angle_gamma   90.00
#
_symmetry.space_group_name_H-M   'P 1'
#
loop_
_entity.id
_entity.type
_entity.pdbx_description
1 polymer ?
#
loop_
_entity_poly.entity_id
_entity_poly.type
_entity_poly.pdbx_seq_one_letter_code
_entity_poly.pdbx_strand_id
1 'polypeptide(L)'
;MKTLIRNISLLAGISDAPRKCGAAMEKVNCLRNAWLLLDGDRIADFGGEAAEGASPCPADADVTLDAAGGAVIPAFCDSHTHIVWAGSREAEFEDKIRGLSYAEIAARGGGILNSADLLHATSEDELYRQSLERVREMMACGTGAIEIKSGYGLSTQDELKMLRVIRRISETVPAVVRATFLGAHAVPRDMTREDYVHRVCSEMIPAVAAEGLADFVDVFCEEGFFTVEDTARILEAGAKYGLRPKLHANQLHVSGGVQVGVAHGALSVDHLERTTEAEIECLRGTATMPTMLPGASFFLREPYGNAAGFIREGLGVALASDYNPGSSPAGDMRFVMALGCIQMRLTPEQAFNAVTLNSAYAMGVSDAAGSIARGKLANLIITRPEFNSLGSIAYLYQTPFISKVILKGREL
;
A
#
# COMPACT_ATOMS: atom_id res chain seq x y z
N MET A 1 -6.28 17.37 23.60
CA MET A 1 -6.17 18.69 22.95
C MET A 1 -7.07 18.67 21.73
N LYS A 2 -8.06 19.54 21.71
CA LYS A 2 -9.03 19.62 20.60
C LYS A 2 -8.53 20.59 19.54
N THR A 3 -8.47 20.11 18.29
CA THR A 3 -8.08 20.92 17.12
C THR A 3 -9.26 21.03 16.17
N LEU A 4 -9.69 22.24 15.86
CA LEU A 4 -10.76 22.52 14.90
C LEU A 4 -10.15 22.97 13.56
N ILE A 5 -10.45 22.23 12.50
CA ILE A 5 -10.09 22.61 11.13
C ILE A 5 -11.32 23.31 10.51
N ARG A 6 -11.15 24.54 10.05
CA ARG A 6 -12.21 25.40 9.47
C ARG A 6 -11.87 25.81 8.04
N ASN A 7 -12.79 26.49 7.37
CA ASN A 7 -12.61 26.97 6.00
C ASN A 7 -12.33 25.85 5.00
N ILE A 8 -12.95 24.69 5.21
CA ILE A 8 -12.82 23.53 4.34
C ILE A 8 -13.80 23.67 3.19
N SER A 9 -13.33 23.86 1.94
CA SER A 9 -14.21 23.93 0.78
C SER A 9 -14.88 22.59 0.46
N LEU A 10 -14.14 21.50 0.68
CA LEU A 10 -14.57 20.12 0.43
C LEU A 10 -13.97 19.20 1.48
N LEU A 11 -14.80 18.57 2.31
CA LEU A 11 -14.42 17.43 3.16
C LEU A 11 -14.85 16.16 2.44
N ALA A 12 -13.89 15.37 1.93
CA ALA A 12 -14.18 14.19 1.10
C ALA A 12 -13.66 12.89 1.73
N GLY A 13 -14.24 11.77 1.32
CA GLY A 13 -13.84 10.45 1.82
C GLY A 13 -14.56 10.03 3.11
N ILE A 14 -15.76 10.56 3.37
CA ILE A 14 -16.57 10.21 4.54
C ILE A 14 -17.14 8.81 4.34
N SER A 15 -16.80 7.87 5.23
CA SER A 15 -17.30 6.49 5.18
C SER A 15 -17.01 5.72 6.47
N ASP A 16 -18.04 4.99 6.96
CA ASP A 16 -17.92 3.99 8.02
C ASP A 16 -17.78 2.56 7.44
N ALA A 17 -17.92 2.39 6.13
CA ALA A 17 -17.76 1.10 5.47
C ALA A 17 -16.31 0.63 5.55
N PRO A 18 -16.05 -0.69 5.72
CA PRO A 18 -14.68 -1.20 5.77
C PRO A 18 -14.00 -1.17 4.39
N ARG A 19 -14.78 -1.28 3.31
CA ARG A 19 -14.33 -1.24 1.90
C ARG A 19 -15.48 -0.87 0.98
N LYS A 20 -15.17 -0.59 -0.28
CA LYS A 20 -16.14 -0.36 -1.35
C LYS A 20 -15.93 -1.34 -2.51
N CYS A 21 -17.03 -1.80 -3.11
CA CYS A 21 -17.02 -2.75 -4.22
C CYS A 21 -18.04 -2.31 -5.28
N GLY A 22 -17.80 -2.69 -6.53
CA GLY A 22 -18.70 -2.43 -7.66
C GLY A 22 -19.10 -0.97 -7.77
N ALA A 23 -20.37 -0.67 -7.98
CA ALA A 23 -20.89 0.68 -8.12
C ALA A 23 -20.63 1.59 -6.89
N ALA A 24 -20.36 1.03 -5.72
CA ALA A 24 -20.00 1.83 -4.54
C ALA A 24 -18.61 2.48 -4.68
N MET A 25 -17.74 1.98 -5.55
CA MET A 25 -16.44 2.57 -5.84
C MET A 25 -16.55 3.98 -6.45
N GLU A 26 -17.63 4.30 -7.15
CA GLU A 26 -17.89 5.62 -7.72
C GLU A 26 -18.40 6.65 -6.70
N LYS A 27 -18.75 6.21 -5.50
CA LYS A 27 -19.36 7.07 -4.49
C LYS A 27 -18.32 7.52 -3.48
N VAL A 28 -18.06 8.83 -3.43
CA VAL A 28 -17.29 9.48 -2.37
C VAL A 28 -18.21 10.47 -1.68
N ASN A 29 -18.59 10.19 -0.43
CA ASN A 29 -19.39 11.11 0.34
C ASN A 29 -18.54 12.32 0.74
N CYS A 30 -19.13 13.51 0.53
CA CYS A 30 -18.47 14.79 0.74
C CYS A 30 -19.38 15.76 1.46
N LEU A 31 -18.78 16.71 2.21
CA LEU A 31 -19.44 17.91 2.70
C LEU A 31 -18.75 19.14 2.11
N ARG A 32 -19.52 20.18 1.80
CA ARG A 32 -18.97 21.49 1.39
C ARG A 32 -19.09 22.49 2.52
N ASN A 33 -18.24 23.53 2.47
CA ASN A 33 -18.14 24.56 3.51
C ASN A 33 -18.11 23.91 4.89
N ALA A 34 -17.16 23.00 5.06
CA ALA A 34 -17.12 22.07 6.18
C ALA A 34 -16.19 22.52 7.30
N TRP A 35 -16.35 21.85 8.42
CA TRP A 35 -15.43 21.88 9.56
C TRP A 35 -15.15 20.44 10.01
N LEU A 36 -14.00 20.22 10.66
CA LEU A 36 -13.58 18.95 11.20
C LEU A 36 -12.95 19.17 12.58
N LEU A 37 -13.42 18.46 13.60
CA LEU A 37 -12.91 18.50 14.95
C LEU A 37 -12.09 17.23 15.25
N LEU A 38 -10.87 17.45 15.71
CA LEU A 38 -9.99 16.40 16.22
C LEU A 38 -9.97 16.44 17.75
N ASP A 39 -9.87 15.27 18.40
CA ASP A 39 -9.55 15.16 19.82
C ASP A 39 -8.33 14.24 19.97
N GLY A 40 -7.19 14.84 20.31
CA GLY A 40 -5.91 14.15 20.31
C GLY A 40 -5.56 13.62 18.93
N ASP A 41 -5.42 12.30 18.82
CA ASP A 41 -5.06 11.60 17.57
C ASP A 41 -6.27 11.13 16.75
N ARG A 42 -7.50 11.47 17.16
CA ARG A 42 -8.74 10.95 16.57
C ARG A 42 -9.62 12.03 15.98
N ILE A 43 -10.40 11.65 14.98
CA ILE A 43 -11.51 12.44 14.45
C ILE A 43 -12.66 12.35 15.47
N ALA A 44 -13.00 13.49 16.08
CA ALA A 44 -14.08 13.57 17.05
C ALA A 44 -15.42 13.82 16.38
N ASP A 45 -15.48 14.83 15.50
CA ASP A 45 -16.72 15.21 14.83
C ASP A 45 -16.44 16.02 13.55
N PHE A 46 -17.44 16.15 12.69
CA PHE A 46 -17.37 16.96 11.49
C PHE A 46 -18.78 17.36 11.04
N GLY A 47 -18.87 18.48 10.29
CA GLY A 47 -20.13 18.97 9.74
C GLY A 47 -19.89 19.93 8.58
N GLY A 48 -20.99 20.35 7.94
CA GLY A 48 -20.99 21.34 6.87
C GLY A 48 -22.09 22.38 7.10
N GLU A 49 -21.94 23.56 6.52
CA GLU A 49 -22.85 24.69 6.76
C GLU A 49 -24.23 24.56 6.08
N ALA A 50 -24.42 23.65 5.12
CA ALA A 50 -25.52 23.71 4.16
C ALA A 50 -26.55 22.56 4.23
N ALA A 51 -26.52 21.68 5.23
CA ALA A 51 -27.55 20.63 5.35
C ALA A 51 -28.60 21.01 6.40
N GLU A 52 -29.89 20.88 6.09
CA GLU A 52 -30.94 20.88 7.10
C GLU A 52 -30.61 19.84 8.18
N GLY A 53 -30.42 20.29 9.44
CA GLY A 53 -29.97 19.44 10.54
C GLY A 53 -28.42 19.39 10.69
N ALA A 54 -27.65 20.22 10.01
CA ALA A 54 -26.21 20.31 10.19
C ALA A 54 -25.85 20.66 11.64
N SER A 55 -24.92 19.90 12.22
CA SER A 55 -24.34 20.24 13.52
C SER A 55 -23.64 21.59 13.43
N PRO A 56 -23.88 22.53 14.36
CA PRO A 56 -23.19 23.80 14.38
C PRO A 56 -21.69 23.58 14.56
N CYS A 57 -20.88 24.44 13.93
CA CYS A 57 -19.43 24.43 14.13
C CYS A 57 -19.12 24.59 15.64
N PRO A 58 -18.33 23.72 16.26
CA PRO A 58 -17.97 23.85 17.67
C PRO A 58 -17.28 25.22 17.94
N ALA A 59 -17.65 25.85 19.03
CA ALA A 59 -17.02 27.11 19.46
C ALA A 59 -15.74 26.88 20.29
N ASP A 60 -15.68 25.72 20.99
CA ASP A 60 -14.62 25.44 21.96
C ASP A 60 -13.61 24.43 21.37
N ALA A 61 -12.47 24.94 20.93
CA ALA A 61 -11.30 24.17 20.53
C ALA A 61 -10.03 24.82 21.09
N ASP A 62 -9.05 24.01 21.47
CA ASP A 62 -7.78 24.48 22.01
C ASP A 62 -6.94 25.15 20.90
N VAL A 63 -7.05 24.62 19.67
CA VAL A 63 -6.34 25.09 18.48
C VAL A 63 -7.31 25.17 17.31
N THR A 64 -7.17 26.21 16.49
CA THR A 64 -7.91 26.34 15.22
C THR A 64 -6.90 26.36 14.07
N LEU A 65 -7.09 25.46 13.09
CA LEU A 65 -6.38 25.43 11.83
C LEU A 65 -7.29 25.94 10.71
N ASP A 66 -6.76 26.82 9.87
CA ASP A 66 -7.45 27.32 8.70
C ASP A 66 -7.02 26.48 7.47
N ALA A 67 -7.99 25.80 6.83
CA ALA A 67 -7.76 25.08 5.58
C ALA A 67 -7.68 26.03 4.37
N ALA A 68 -7.88 27.33 4.57
CA ALA A 68 -7.77 28.40 3.57
C ALA A 68 -8.55 28.13 2.26
N GLY A 69 -9.68 27.43 2.34
CA GLY A 69 -10.48 27.02 1.18
C GLY A 69 -9.97 25.79 0.47
N GLY A 70 -8.96 25.11 0.98
CA GLY A 70 -8.52 23.80 0.47
C GLY A 70 -9.52 22.69 0.79
N ALA A 71 -9.36 21.54 0.13
CA ALA A 71 -10.04 20.31 0.53
C ALA A 71 -9.34 19.66 1.72
N VAL A 72 -10.11 18.89 2.52
CA VAL A 72 -9.58 17.95 3.51
C VAL A 72 -9.99 16.56 3.13
N ILE A 73 -9.01 15.69 3.00
CA ILE A 73 -9.17 14.28 2.60
C ILE A 73 -8.44 13.36 3.59
N PRO A 74 -8.81 12.08 3.70
CA PRO A 74 -7.98 11.12 4.42
C PRO A 74 -6.60 11.02 3.78
N ALA A 75 -5.56 10.82 4.58
CA ALA A 75 -4.24 10.51 4.07
C ALA A 75 -4.29 9.21 3.25
N PHE A 76 -3.43 9.12 2.24
CA PHE A 76 -3.31 7.92 1.41
C PHE A 76 -2.88 6.72 2.23
N CYS A 77 -3.27 5.55 1.76
CA CYS A 77 -2.81 4.27 2.27
C CYS A 77 -2.08 3.54 1.15
N ASP A 78 -0.91 2.99 1.45
CA ASP A 78 -0.10 2.25 0.51
C ASP A 78 0.07 0.81 1.02
N SER A 79 -0.70 -0.11 0.45
CA SER A 79 -0.84 -1.48 0.92
C SER A 79 0.18 -2.46 0.34
N HIS A 80 1.20 -1.97 -0.38
CA HIS A 80 2.22 -2.82 -0.97
C HIS A 80 3.50 -2.03 -1.25
N THR A 81 4.52 -2.20 -0.40
CA THR A 81 5.85 -1.61 -0.59
C THR A 81 6.95 -2.54 -0.13
N HIS A 82 8.17 -2.31 -0.66
CA HIS A 82 9.40 -3.00 -0.27
C HIS A 82 10.47 -1.98 0.13
N ILE A 83 10.12 -1.00 0.94
CA ILE A 83 10.94 0.20 1.25
C ILE A 83 12.28 -0.15 1.90
N VAL A 84 12.36 -1.31 2.58
CA VAL A 84 13.59 -1.75 3.26
C VAL A 84 14.49 -2.44 2.26
N TRP A 85 15.31 -1.65 1.58
CA TRP A 85 16.38 -2.14 0.70
C TRP A 85 17.66 -1.32 0.89
N ALA A 86 18.81 -1.90 0.51
CA ALA A 86 20.11 -1.24 0.50
C ALA A 86 20.51 -0.84 -0.92
N GLY A 87 21.23 0.29 -1.03
CA GLY A 87 21.81 0.76 -2.28
C GLY A 87 20.80 1.27 -3.31
N SER A 88 21.17 1.16 -4.59
CA SER A 88 20.36 1.59 -5.75
C SER A 88 20.46 0.56 -6.88
N ARG A 89 19.44 0.50 -7.72
CA ARG A 89 19.43 -0.32 -8.94
C ARG A 89 19.40 0.55 -10.21
N GLU A 90 19.91 1.77 -10.15
CA GLU A 90 19.93 2.70 -11.30
C GLU A 90 20.70 2.18 -12.50
N ALA A 91 21.76 1.39 -12.29
CA ALA A 91 22.48 0.75 -13.39
C ALA A 91 21.61 -0.24 -14.17
N GLU A 92 20.73 -0.97 -13.48
CA GLU A 92 19.75 -1.86 -14.12
C GLU A 92 18.66 -1.06 -14.88
N PHE A 93 18.32 0.13 -14.42
CA PHE A 93 17.43 1.03 -15.14
C PHE A 93 18.02 1.45 -16.48
N GLU A 94 19.32 1.80 -16.53
CA GLU A 94 20.00 2.07 -17.79
C GLU A 94 20.02 0.87 -18.73
N ASP A 95 20.30 -0.33 -18.22
CA ASP A 95 20.29 -1.57 -18.98
C ASP A 95 18.90 -1.85 -19.60
N LYS A 96 17.83 -1.64 -18.83
CA LYS A 96 16.45 -1.74 -19.33
C LYS A 96 16.16 -0.74 -20.47
N ILE A 97 16.61 0.53 -20.32
CA ILE A 97 16.45 1.54 -21.38
C ILE A 97 17.19 1.13 -22.66
N ARG A 98 18.35 0.50 -22.53
CA ARG A 98 19.13 -0.05 -23.64
C ARG A 98 18.51 -1.30 -24.27
N GLY A 99 17.42 -1.82 -23.70
CA GLY A 99 16.66 -2.93 -24.26
C GLY A 99 17.09 -4.31 -23.77
N LEU A 100 17.89 -4.41 -22.69
CA LEU A 100 18.22 -5.69 -22.09
C LEU A 100 16.97 -6.30 -21.43
N SER A 101 16.79 -7.59 -21.67
CA SER A 101 15.76 -8.38 -21.01
C SER A 101 16.06 -8.60 -19.52
N TYR A 102 15.04 -8.93 -18.76
CA TYR A 102 15.21 -9.29 -17.33
C TYR A 102 16.23 -10.40 -17.12
N ALA A 103 16.24 -11.43 -18.01
CA ALA A 103 17.19 -12.55 -17.94
C ALA A 103 18.64 -12.08 -18.17
N GLU A 104 18.87 -11.17 -19.12
CA GLU A 104 20.21 -10.61 -19.38
C GLU A 104 20.69 -9.74 -18.22
N ILE A 105 19.81 -8.97 -17.59
CA ILE A 105 20.11 -8.17 -16.41
C ILE A 105 20.45 -9.11 -15.22
N ALA A 106 19.66 -10.15 -15.01
CA ALA A 106 19.92 -11.14 -13.96
C ALA A 106 21.26 -11.88 -14.18
N ALA A 107 21.58 -12.25 -15.43
CA ALA A 107 22.86 -12.88 -15.78
C ALA A 107 24.07 -11.98 -15.53
N ARG A 108 23.90 -10.65 -15.52
CA ARG A 108 24.92 -9.66 -15.14
C ARG A 108 25.02 -9.41 -13.64
N GLY A 109 24.27 -10.17 -12.83
CA GLY A 109 24.25 -10.05 -11.36
C GLY A 109 23.20 -9.06 -10.84
N GLY A 110 22.26 -8.58 -11.67
CA GLY A 110 21.16 -7.73 -11.26
C GLY A 110 19.98 -8.51 -10.65
N GLY A 111 18.86 -7.82 -10.43
CA GLY A 111 17.62 -8.39 -9.93
C GLY A 111 17.53 -8.44 -8.39
N ILE A 112 16.60 -9.23 -7.89
CA ILE A 112 16.34 -9.40 -6.44
C ILE A 112 17.61 -9.91 -5.72
N LEU A 113 18.38 -10.79 -6.36
CA LEU A 113 19.60 -11.37 -5.78
C LEU A 113 20.70 -10.32 -5.56
N ASN A 114 20.81 -9.34 -6.44
CA ASN A 114 21.73 -8.20 -6.23
C ASN A 114 21.30 -7.35 -5.02
N SER A 115 19.99 -7.08 -4.90
CA SER A 115 19.46 -6.39 -3.72
C SER A 115 19.74 -7.17 -2.43
N ALA A 116 19.66 -8.50 -2.48
CA ALA A 116 19.96 -9.36 -1.34
C ALA A 116 21.46 -9.29 -0.94
N ASP A 117 22.36 -9.33 -1.92
CA ASP A 117 23.81 -9.20 -1.66
C ASP A 117 24.15 -7.84 -1.01
N LEU A 118 23.57 -6.75 -1.51
CA LEU A 118 23.75 -5.41 -0.93
C LEU A 118 23.16 -5.32 0.48
N LEU A 119 21.97 -5.88 0.71
CA LEU A 119 21.31 -5.89 2.02
C LEU A 119 22.11 -6.72 3.03
N HIS A 120 22.63 -7.87 2.62
CA HIS A 120 23.48 -8.71 3.46
C HIS A 120 24.70 -7.93 3.98
N ALA A 121 25.37 -7.17 3.10
CA ALA A 121 26.56 -6.36 3.44
C ALA A 121 26.23 -5.09 4.24
N THR A 122 24.96 -4.68 4.34
CA THR A 122 24.53 -3.44 4.99
C THR A 122 24.14 -3.71 6.45
N SER A 123 24.65 -2.88 7.37
CA SER A 123 24.28 -2.96 8.79
C SER A 123 22.79 -2.61 9.00
N GLU A 124 22.19 -3.12 10.08
CA GLU A 124 20.81 -2.82 10.45
C GLU A 124 20.58 -1.32 10.64
N ASP A 125 21.52 -0.60 11.25
CA ASP A 125 21.40 0.85 11.48
C ASP A 125 21.44 1.65 10.18
N GLU A 126 22.29 1.29 9.23
CA GLU A 126 22.35 1.97 7.93
C GLU A 126 21.11 1.63 7.09
N LEU A 127 20.65 0.39 7.13
CA LEU A 127 19.42 -0.03 6.48
C LEU A 127 18.21 0.74 7.04
N TYR A 128 18.13 0.90 8.37
CA TYR A 128 17.12 1.71 9.04
C TYR A 128 17.19 3.18 8.60
N ARG A 129 18.38 3.79 8.58
CA ARG A 129 18.55 5.19 8.18
C ARG A 129 18.02 5.43 6.76
N GLN A 130 18.42 4.60 5.79
CA GLN A 130 18.00 4.71 4.40
C GLN A 130 16.47 4.51 4.25
N SER A 131 15.93 3.52 4.95
CA SER A 131 14.50 3.19 4.86
C SER A 131 13.63 4.26 5.52
N LEU A 132 14.08 4.84 6.65
CA LEU A 132 13.36 5.92 7.32
C LEU A 132 13.27 7.18 6.45
N GLU A 133 14.30 7.52 5.68
CA GLU A 133 14.26 8.64 4.73
C GLU A 133 13.14 8.43 3.69
N ARG A 134 13.06 7.25 3.08
CA ARG A 134 12.00 6.91 2.11
C ARG A 134 10.60 6.99 2.71
N VAL A 135 10.43 6.51 3.95
CA VAL A 135 9.14 6.63 4.65
C VAL A 135 8.78 8.08 4.91
N ARG A 136 9.75 8.93 5.28
CA ARG A 136 9.51 10.38 5.47
C ARG A 136 9.10 11.07 4.18
N GLU A 137 9.70 10.71 3.06
CA GLU A 137 9.30 11.20 1.72
C GLU A 137 7.86 10.79 1.40
N MET A 138 7.47 9.53 1.63
CA MET A 138 6.11 9.07 1.44
C MET A 138 5.10 9.82 2.33
N MET A 139 5.45 10.04 3.61
CA MET A 139 4.60 10.82 4.52
C MET A 139 4.45 12.27 4.04
N ALA A 140 5.52 12.90 3.56
CA ALA A 140 5.47 14.25 3.00
C ALA A 140 4.60 14.31 1.72
N CYS A 141 4.51 13.21 0.96
CA CYS A 141 3.58 13.05 -0.16
C CYS A 141 2.15 12.69 0.27
N GLY A 142 1.86 12.66 1.58
CA GLY A 142 0.51 12.47 2.11
C GLY A 142 0.14 11.02 2.46
N THR A 143 1.08 10.08 2.47
CA THR A 143 0.81 8.69 2.87
C THR A 143 0.80 8.56 4.39
N GLY A 144 -0.33 8.14 4.95
CA GLY A 144 -0.55 8.02 6.40
C GLY A 144 -0.64 6.59 6.91
N ALA A 145 -0.66 5.59 6.01
CA ALA A 145 -0.60 4.17 6.34
C ALA A 145 0.21 3.44 5.27
N ILE A 146 1.15 2.59 5.69
CA ILE A 146 2.13 1.96 4.82
C ILE A 146 2.29 0.50 5.22
N GLU A 147 2.14 -0.42 4.28
CA GLU A 147 2.58 -1.80 4.43
C GLU A 147 4.01 -1.94 3.89
N ILE A 148 4.89 -2.50 4.69
CA ILE A 148 6.29 -2.72 4.33
C ILE A 148 6.58 -4.23 4.37
N LYS A 149 7.04 -4.76 3.23
CA LYS A 149 7.39 -6.16 3.07
C LYS A 149 8.91 -6.36 3.25
N SER A 150 9.30 -7.48 3.83
CA SER A 150 10.67 -8.00 3.71
C SER A 150 10.90 -8.61 2.32
N GLY A 151 11.83 -9.54 2.15
CA GLY A 151 11.98 -10.30 0.90
C GLY A 151 13.27 -10.03 0.11
N TYR A 152 14.13 -9.16 0.62
CA TYR A 152 15.49 -9.02 0.11
C TYR A 152 16.55 -9.65 1.04
N GLY A 153 16.15 -10.28 2.13
CA GLY A 153 17.07 -10.96 3.04
C GLY A 153 17.51 -12.31 2.50
N LEU A 154 16.59 -13.11 2.02
CA LEU A 154 16.76 -14.47 1.49
C LEU A 154 17.52 -15.43 2.44
N SER A 155 17.72 -15.03 3.68
CA SER A 155 18.24 -15.82 4.79
C SER A 155 17.46 -15.48 6.06
N THR A 156 17.46 -16.41 7.03
CA THR A 156 16.75 -16.16 8.29
C THR A 156 17.24 -14.90 8.98
N GLN A 157 18.55 -14.67 9.03
CA GLN A 157 19.13 -13.51 9.70
C GLN A 157 18.78 -12.19 9.01
N ASP A 158 18.85 -12.15 7.68
CA ASP A 158 18.64 -10.92 6.94
C ASP A 158 17.14 -10.59 6.80
N GLU A 159 16.26 -11.60 6.73
CA GLU A 159 14.79 -11.38 6.80
C GLU A 159 14.40 -10.81 8.17
N LEU A 160 14.93 -11.37 9.27
CA LEU A 160 14.74 -10.82 10.61
C LEU A 160 15.31 -9.39 10.74
N LYS A 161 16.50 -9.11 10.16
CA LYS A 161 17.09 -7.78 10.11
C LYS A 161 16.14 -6.78 9.44
N MET A 162 15.57 -7.14 8.27
CA MET A 162 14.60 -6.29 7.58
C MET A 162 13.36 -6.02 8.45
N LEU A 163 12.78 -7.06 9.03
CA LEU A 163 11.57 -6.94 9.85
C LEU A 163 11.82 -6.15 11.14
N ARG A 164 13.01 -6.25 11.75
CA ARG A 164 13.41 -5.41 12.89
C ARG A 164 13.53 -3.94 12.48
N VAL A 165 14.07 -3.66 11.29
CA VAL A 165 14.07 -2.30 10.72
C VAL A 165 12.64 -1.77 10.54
N ILE A 166 11.72 -2.58 10.02
CA ILE A 166 10.29 -2.20 9.89
C ILE A 166 9.68 -1.87 11.26
N ARG A 167 9.95 -2.67 12.28
CA ARG A 167 9.50 -2.39 13.66
C ARG A 167 10.04 -1.06 14.16
N ARG A 168 11.34 -0.81 14.04
CA ARG A 168 11.97 0.47 14.44
C ARG A 168 11.34 1.66 13.72
N ILE A 169 11.02 1.53 12.43
CA ILE A 169 10.30 2.55 11.66
C ILE A 169 8.92 2.78 12.28
N SER A 170 8.16 1.72 12.55
CA SER A 170 6.80 1.83 13.11
C SER A 170 6.74 2.54 14.46
N GLU A 171 7.80 2.42 15.25
CA GLU A 171 7.96 3.09 16.56
C GLU A 171 8.39 4.56 16.42
N THR A 172 8.97 4.93 15.28
CA THR A 172 9.56 6.26 15.05
C THR A 172 8.59 7.21 14.36
N VAL A 173 7.77 6.72 13.43
CA VAL A 173 6.93 7.57 12.58
C VAL A 173 5.48 7.61 13.04
N PRO A 174 4.75 8.72 12.80
CA PRO A 174 3.32 8.81 13.12
C PRO A 174 2.43 8.03 12.15
N ALA A 175 2.92 7.62 10.98
CA ALA A 175 2.16 6.78 10.06
C ALA A 175 1.80 5.42 10.68
N VAL A 176 0.71 4.81 10.22
CA VAL A 176 0.38 3.43 10.54
C VAL A 176 1.27 2.51 9.69
N VAL A 177 2.04 1.65 10.31
CA VAL A 177 2.92 0.69 9.62
C VAL A 177 2.42 -0.73 9.87
N ARG A 178 2.35 -1.53 8.79
CA ARG A 178 2.11 -2.98 8.83
C ARG A 178 3.33 -3.69 8.25
N ALA A 179 3.71 -4.79 8.87
CA ALA A 179 4.86 -5.59 8.46
C ALA A 179 4.41 -6.89 7.80
N THR A 180 5.01 -7.20 6.64
CA THR A 180 4.75 -8.42 5.89
C THR A 180 6.04 -9.21 5.76
N PHE A 181 6.03 -10.47 6.20
CA PHE A 181 7.12 -11.40 5.94
C PHE A 181 6.98 -11.97 4.53
N LEU A 182 7.94 -11.68 3.66
CA LEU A 182 8.03 -12.16 2.28
C LEU A 182 9.33 -12.95 2.04
N GLY A 183 9.69 -13.87 2.92
CA GLY A 183 10.87 -14.72 2.72
C GLY A 183 10.84 -15.47 1.38
N ALA A 184 9.66 -15.80 0.88
CA ALA A 184 9.45 -16.44 -0.41
C ALA A 184 9.32 -15.40 -1.57
N HIS A 185 10.29 -14.53 -1.75
CA HIS A 185 10.37 -13.55 -2.83
C HIS A 185 11.24 -14.04 -3.99
N ALA A 186 12.36 -14.71 -3.69
CA ALA A 186 13.22 -15.37 -4.65
C ALA A 186 13.94 -16.55 -3.97
N VAL A 187 14.48 -17.47 -4.75
CA VAL A 187 15.31 -18.56 -4.26
C VAL A 187 16.78 -18.10 -4.26
N PRO A 188 17.52 -18.21 -3.16
CA PRO A 188 18.95 -17.87 -3.13
C PRO A 188 19.76 -18.80 -4.05
N ARG A 189 20.91 -18.32 -4.54
CA ARG A 189 21.73 -19.01 -5.57
C ARG A 189 22.27 -20.36 -5.12
N ASP A 190 22.47 -20.55 -3.83
CA ASP A 190 23.12 -21.71 -3.21
C ASP A 190 22.14 -22.78 -2.71
N MET A 191 20.84 -22.65 -3.03
CA MET A 191 19.80 -23.57 -2.58
C MET A 191 18.88 -24.02 -3.71
N THR A 192 18.33 -25.22 -3.55
CA THR A 192 17.18 -25.64 -4.35
C THR A 192 15.91 -24.95 -3.84
N ARG A 193 14.88 -24.83 -4.70
CA ARG A 193 13.58 -24.27 -4.30
C ARG A 193 12.94 -25.07 -3.17
N GLU A 194 13.00 -26.41 -3.23
CA GLU A 194 12.42 -27.29 -2.21
C GLU A 194 13.11 -27.09 -0.84
N ASP A 195 14.43 -27.04 -0.79
CA ASP A 195 15.18 -26.81 0.44
C ASP A 195 14.89 -25.42 1.01
N TYR A 196 14.74 -24.42 0.13
CA TYR A 196 14.44 -23.07 0.55
C TYR A 196 13.02 -22.94 1.09
N VAL A 197 12.01 -23.51 0.43
CA VAL A 197 10.62 -23.59 0.95
C VAL A 197 10.59 -24.30 2.31
N HIS A 198 11.35 -25.39 2.46
CA HIS A 198 11.49 -26.06 3.75
C HIS A 198 12.05 -25.10 4.81
N ARG A 199 13.12 -24.36 4.51
CA ARG A 199 13.72 -23.34 5.42
C ARG A 199 12.72 -22.25 5.77
N VAL A 200 11.99 -21.70 4.79
CA VAL A 200 10.96 -20.68 5.03
C VAL A 200 9.91 -21.19 6.03
N CYS A 201 9.41 -22.41 5.84
CA CYS A 201 8.36 -22.98 6.68
C CYS A 201 8.85 -23.42 8.07
N SER A 202 10.05 -24.01 8.17
CA SER A 202 10.52 -24.68 9.40
C SER A 202 11.45 -23.81 10.26
N GLU A 203 12.03 -22.75 9.70
CA GLU A 203 13.00 -21.91 10.38
C GLU A 203 12.58 -20.44 10.39
N MET A 204 12.34 -19.81 9.21
CA MET A 204 12.10 -18.39 9.12
C MET A 204 10.75 -18.00 9.75
N ILE A 205 9.64 -18.62 9.36
CA ILE A 205 8.31 -18.31 9.92
C ILE A 205 8.28 -18.47 11.44
N PRO A 206 8.76 -19.59 12.02
CA PRO A 206 8.86 -19.70 13.48
C PRO A 206 9.69 -18.60 14.14
N ALA A 207 10.83 -18.21 13.54
CA ALA A 207 11.67 -17.14 14.08
C ALA A 207 11.00 -15.76 14.02
N VAL A 208 10.34 -15.43 12.91
CA VAL A 208 9.55 -14.22 12.76
C VAL A 208 8.43 -14.15 13.78
N ALA A 209 7.73 -15.26 13.98
CA ALA A 209 6.64 -15.35 14.95
C ALA A 209 7.14 -15.25 16.40
N ALA A 210 8.28 -15.87 16.72
CA ALA A 210 8.85 -15.81 18.06
C ALA A 210 9.19 -14.37 18.51
N GLU A 211 9.57 -13.49 17.57
CA GLU A 211 9.81 -12.09 17.83
C GLU A 211 8.57 -11.20 17.59
N GLY A 212 7.46 -11.75 17.07
CA GLY A 212 6.25 -11.01 16.73
C GLY A 212 6.49 -9.89 15.71
N LEU A 213 7.26 -10.16 14.65
CA LEU A 213 7.79 -9.15 13.73
C LEU A 213 6.88 -8.83 12.54
N ALA A 214 5.91 -9.69 12.24
CA ALA A 214 5.06 -9.52 11.06
C ALA A 214 3.58 -9.73 11.38
N ASP A 215 2.72 -9.01 10.65
CA ASP A 215 1.26 -9.16 10.65
C ASP A 215 0.81 -10.17 9.58
N PHE A 216 1.58 -10.23 8.47
CA PHE A 216 1.22 -10.99 7.27
C PHE A 216 2.36 -11.90 6.82
N VAL A 217 2.00 -12.94 6.07
CA VAL A 217 2.91 -13.76 5.26
C VAL A 217 2.54 -13.59 3.79
N ASP A 218 3.54 -13.42 2.93
CA ASP A 218 3.38 -13.22 1.49
C ASP A 218 4.29 -14.17 0.71
N VAL A 219 3.90 -14.51 -0.50
CA VAL A 219 4.65 -15.36 -1.42
C VAL A 219 4.58 -14.81 -2.83
N PHE A 220 5.68 -14.79 -3.54
CA PHE A 220 5.69 -14.49 -4.96
C PHE A 220 5.33 -15.76 -5.75
N CYS A 221 4.02 -16.00 -5.90
CA CYS A 221 3.45 -17.11 -6.63
C CYS A 221 3.48 -16.84 -8.14
N GLU A 222 4.57 -17.23 -8.80
CA GLU A 222 4.80 -16.88 -10.20
C GLU A 222 5.64 -17.94 -10.91
N GLU A 223 5.49 -18.06 -12.23
CA GLU A 223 6.31 -18.95 -13.04
C GLU A 223 7.80 -18.60 -12.92
N GLY A 224 8.63 -19.60 -12.63
CA GLY A 224 10.07 -19.39 -12.38
C GLY A 224 10.44 -19.03 -10.94
N PHE A 225 9.46 -18.77 -10.06
CA PHE A 225 9.63 -18.46 -8.63
C PHE A 225 9.01 -19.55 -7.74
N PHE A 226 7.88 -19.31 -7.09
CA PHE A 226 7.22 -20.30 -6.24
C PHE A 226 5.94 -20.81 -6.89
N THR A 227 5.72 -22.13 -6.81
CA THR A 227 4.52 -22.77 -7.37
C THR A 227 3.31 -22.57 -6.46
N VAL A 228 2.12 -22.97 -6.95
CA VAL A 228 0.89 -23.03 -6.17
C VAL A 228 1.05 -23.91 -4.93
N GLU A 229 1.73 -25.07 -5.08
CA GLU A 229 1.99 -26.02 -3.99
C GLU A 229 2.95 -25.44 -2.95
N ASP A 230 4.04 -24.79 -3.39
CA ASP A 230 4.97 -24.10 -2.49
C ASP A 230 4.24 -23.00 -1.71
N THR A 231 3.41 -22.23 -2.42
CA THR A 231 2.60 -21.15 -1.85
C THR A 231 1.66 -21.70 -0.78
N ALA A 232 0.89 -22.75 -1.07
CA ALA A 232 -0.02 -23.35 -0.09
C ALA A 232 0.73 -23.77 1.19
N ARG A 233 1.87 -24.46 1.06
CA ARG A 233 2.71 -24.91 2.19
C ARG A 233 3.17 -23.74 3.06
N ILE A 234 3.60 -22.64 2.44
CA ILE A 234 4.10 -21.45 3.15
C ILE A 234 2.94 -20.72 3.87
N LEU A 235 1.80 -20.56 3.19
CA LEU A 235 0.61 -19.92 3.80
C LEU A 235 0.08 -20.74 4.98
N GLU A 236 0.04 -22.10 4.85
CA GLU A 236 -0.33 -23.00 5.94
C GLU A 236 0.66 -22.92 7.13
N ALA A 237 1.96 -22.78 6.83
CA ALA A 237 2.96 -22.58 7.87
C ALA A 237 2.74 -21.26 8.60
N GLY A 238 2.50 -20.15 7.88
CA GLY A 238 2.21 -18.85 8.45
C GLY A 238 0.94 -18.84 9.30
N ALA A 239 -0.13 -19.50 8.83
CA ALA A 239 -1.39 -19.58 9.54
C ALA A 239 -1.27 -20.22 10.94
N LYS A 240 -0.35 -21.17 11.14
CA LYS A 240 -0.08 -21.81 12.45
C LYS A 240 0.41 -20.80 13.49
N TYR A 241 0.97 -19.68 13.04
CA TYR A 241 1.48 -18.60 13.89
C TYR A 241 0.62 -17.33 13.83
N GLY A 242 -0.56 -17.39 13.20
CA GLY A 242 -1.49 -16.28 13.12
C GLY A 242 -1.12 -15.22 12.08
N LEU A 243 -0.14 -15.48 11.21
CA LEU A 243 0.18 -14.58 10.11
C LEU A 243 -0.92 -14.69 9.03
N ARG A 244 -1.52 -13.57 8.69
CA ARG A 244 -2.58 -13.55 7.69
C ARG A 244 -2.00 -13.55 6.28
N PRO A 245 -2.53 -14.36 5.32
CA PRO A 245 -1.99 -14.44 3.97
C PRO A 245 -2.18 -13.16 3.15
N LYS A 246 -1.18 -12.86 2.33
CA LYS A 246 -1.20 -11.96 1.17
C LYS A 246 -0.43 -12.65 0.04
N LEU A 247 -0.57 -12.21 -1.21
CA LEU A 247 0.16 -12.81 -2.33
C LEU A 247 0.54 -11.79 -3.39
N HIS A 248 1.77 -11.92 -3.94
CA HIS A 248 2.08 -11.47 -5.29
C HIS A 248 1.58 -12.55 -6.27
N ALA A 249 0.69 -12.19 -7.18
CA ALA A 249 0.06 -13.14 -8.08
C ALA A 249 -0.18 -12.53 -9.47
N ASN A 250 0.03 -13.34 -10.50
CA ASN A 250 -0.30 -12.98 -11.88
C ASN A 250 0.37 -11.70 -12.39
N GLN A 251 1.60 -11.45 -12.00
CA GLN A 251 2.40 -10.33 -12.49
C GLN A 251 2.89 -10.60 -13.92
N LEU A 252 3.53 -11.73 -14.14
CA LEU A 252 4.13 -12.11 -15.43
C LEU A 252 3.27 -13.08 -16.21
N HIS A 253 2.64 -14.05 -15.53
CA HIS A 253 1.81 -15.11 -16.10
C HIS A 253 0.56 -15.33 -15.26
N VAL A 254 -0.40 -16.08 -15.81
CA VAL A 254 -1.54 -16.59 -15.04
C VAL A 254 -1.06 -17.85 -14.28
N SER A 255 -0.62 -17.63 -13.04
CA SER A 255 0.12 -18.62 -12.25
C SER A 255 -0.73 -19.50 -11.33
N GLY A 256 -2.04 -19.21 -11.18
CA GLY A 256 -2.90 -19.84 -10.17
C GLY A 256 -2.78 -19.23 -8.77
N GLY A 257 -1.99 -18.16 -8.62
CA GLY A 257 -1.78 -17.45 -7.36
C GLY A 257 -3.07 -16.85 -6.80
N VAL A 258 -3.97 -16.36 -7.65
CA VAL A 258 -5.27 -15.84 -7.20
C VAL A 258 -6.10 -16.93 -6.53
N GLN A 259 -6.19 -18.09 -7.15
CA GLN A 259 -6.97 -19.23 -6.66
C GLN A 259 -6.44 -19.75 -5.32
N VAL A 260 -5.13 -19.93 -5.18
CA VAL A 260 -4.53 -20.38 -3.92
C VAL A 260 -4.66 -19.31 -2.83
N GLY A 261 -4.54 -18.02 -3.18
CA GLY A 261 -4.76 -16.92 -2.24
C GLY A 261 -6.18 -16.90 -1.67
N VAL A 262 -7.18 -17.00 -2.54
CA VAL A 262 -8.58 -17.08 -2.14
C VAL A 262 -8.85 -18.32 -1.28
N ALA A 263 -8.33 -19.49 -1.67
CA ALA A 263 -8.51 -20.74 -0.93
C ALA A 263 -7.95 -20.67 0.51
N HIS A 264 -6.89 -19.89 0.72
CA HIS A 264 -6.27 -19.69 2.04
C HIS A 264 -6.74 -18.42 2.76
N GLY A 265 -7.78 -17.72 2.23
CA GLY A 265 -8.35 -16.53 2.87
C GLY A 265 -7.42 -15.32 2.87
N ALA A 266 -6.63 -15.15 1.83
CA ALA A 266 -5.72 -14.01 1.69
C ALA A 266 -6.48 -12.68 1.83
N LEU A 267 -5.87 -11.73 2.54
CA LEU A 267 -6.42 -10.38 2.70
C LEU A 267 -6.41 -9.63 1.37
N SER A 268 -5.33 -9.78 0.61
CA SER A 268 -5.22 -9.28 -0.76
C SER A 268 -4.43 -10.24 -1.66
N VAL A 269 -4.68 -10.13 -2.95
CA VAL A 269 -3.84 -10.65 -4.02
C VAL A 269 -3.39 -9.47 -4.86
N ASP A 270 -2.09 -9.33 -5.00
CA ASP A 270 -1.44 -8.10 -5.45
C ASP A 270 -0.81 -8.32 -6.84
N HIS A 271 -0.61 -7.29 -7.63
CA HIS A 271 -0.20 -7.23 -9.04
C HIS A 271 -1.36 -7.35 -10.03
N LEU A 272 -1.71 -8.53 -10.47
CA LEU A 272 -2.85 -8.81 -11.34
C LEU A 272 -2.75 -8.19 -12.75
N GLU A 273 -1.53 -7.97 -13.26
CA GLU A 273 -1.31 -7.52 -14.64
C GLU A 273 -1.85 -8.52 -15.65
N ARG A 274 -1.78 -9.82 -15.31
CA ARG A 274 -2.25 -10.95 -16.14
C ARG A 274 -3.45 -11.60 -15.49
N THR A 275 -4.66 -11.18 -15.88
CA THR A 275 -5.90 -11.73 -15.35
C THR A 275 -6.87 -12.09 -16.45
N THR A 276 -7.60 -13.16 -16.23
CA THR A 276 -8.69 -13.65 -17.09
C THR A 276 -10.03 -13.57 -16.35
N GLU A 277 -11.10 -14.00 -16.98
CA GLU A 277 -12.41 -14.10 -16.33
C GLU A 277 -12.40 -15.10 -15.15
N ALA A 278 -11.54 -16.10 -15.20
CA ALA A 278 -11.44 -17.11 -14.13
C ALA A 278 -10.97 -16.50 -12.79
N GLU A 279 -10.01 -15.59 -12.82
CA GLU A 279 -9.54 -14.88 -11.61
C GLU A 279 -10.62 -13.95 -11.05
N ILE A 280 -11.34 -13.24 -11.93
CA ILE A 280 -12.45 -12.36 -11.53
C ILE A 280 -13.56 -13.20 -10.86
N GLU A 281 -13.93 -14.32 -11.45
CA GLU A 281 -14.96 -15.21 -10.89
C GLU A 281 -14.52 -15.82 -9.56
N CYS A 282 -13.24 -16.22 -9.45
CA CYS A 282 -12.66 -16.74 -8.21
C CYS A 282 -12.74 -15.73 -7.05
N LEU A 283 -12.54 -14.45 -7.34
CA LEU A 283 -12.58 -13.36 -6.34
C LEU A 283 -14.00 -12.93 -5.97
N ARG A 284 -14.99 -13.24 -6.82
CA ARG A 284 -16.38 -12.80 -6.62
C ARG A 284 -16.94 -13.31 -5.30
N GLY A 285 -17.52 -12.40 -4.51
CA GLY A 285 -18.14 -12.72 -3.21
C GLY A 285 -17.15 -13.02 -2.08
N THR A 286 -15.84 -12.95 -2.33
CA THR A 286 -14.82 -13.17 -1.31
C THR A 286 -14.50 -11.91 -0.51
N ALA A 287 -13.71 -12.08 0.55
CA ALA A 287 -13.16 -10.97 1.33
C ALA A 287 -11.79 -10.50 0.80
N THR A 288 -11.18 -11.24 -0.11
CA THR A 288 -9.86 -10.93 -0.69
C THR A 288 -9.92 -9.67 -1.54
N MET A 289 -9.02 -8.73 -1.32
CA MET A 289 -8.93 -7.48 -2.06
C MET A 289 -7.97 -7.62 -3.25
N PRO A 290 -8.46 -7.49 -4.50
CA PRO A 290 -7.57 -7.30 -5.64
C PRO A 290 -6.82 -5.98 -5.50
N THR A 291 -5.49 -6.03 -5.48
CA THR A 291 -4.62 -4.85 -5.35
C THR A 291 -3.74 -4.74 -6.58
N MET A 292 -3.83 -3.63 -7.31
CA MET A 292 -3.07 -3.42 -8.53
C MET A 292 -1.96 -2.40 -8.32
N LEU A 293 -0.85 -2.59 -9.05
CA LEU A 293 0.41 -1.86 -8.83
C LEU A 293 0.82 -1.09 -10.11
N PRO A 294 0.07 -0.02 -10.47
CA PRO A 294 0.27 0.65 -11.76
C PRO A 294 1.64 1.32 -11.90
N GLY A 295 2.35 1.59 -10.79
CA GLY A 295 3.72 2.07 -10.79
C GLY A 295 4.69 1.08 -11.40
N ALA A 296 4.55 -0.21 -11.06
CA ALA A 296 5.35 -1.30 -11.61
C ALA A 296 5.08 -1.47 -13.12
N SER A 297 3.80 -1.54 -13.53
CA SER A 297 3.42 -1.61 -14.94
C SER A 297 4.00 -0.43 -15.75
N PHE A 298 3.95 0.79 -15.20
CA PHE A 298 4.52 2.00 -15.82
C PHE A 298 6.03 1.88 -16.03
N PHE A 299 6.76 1.55 -14.97
CA PHE A 299 8.22 1.53 -14.99
C PHE A 299 8.78 0.40 -15.84
N LEU A 300 8.13 -0.77 -15.80
CA LEU A 300 8.53 -1.96 -16.54
C LEU A 300 8.00 -1.99 -17.99
N ARG A 301 7.08 -1.09 -18.34
CA ARG A 301 6.33 -1.08 -19.62
C ARG A 301 5.49 -2.35 -19.80
N GLU A 302 4.98 -2.88 -18.71
CA GLU A 302 4.08 -4.04 -18.73
C GLU A 302 2.62 -3.60 -18.91
N PRO A 303 1.72 -4.49 -19.31
CA PRO A 303 0.30 -4.22 -19.31
C PRO A 303 -0.20 -3.83 -17.91
N TYR A 304 -1.25 -3.02 -17.89
CA TYR A 304 -1.93 -2.65 -16.65
C TYR A 304 -3.04 -3.64 -16.32
N GLY A 305 -3.21 -3.96 -15.05
CA GLY A 305 -4.34 -4.76 -14.58
C GLY A 305 -5.70 -4.14 -14.93
N ASN A 306 -6.70 -4.97 -15.17
CA ASN A 306 -8.03 -4.55 -15.64
C ASN A 306 -8.93 -4.04 -14.50
N ALA A 307 -8.51 -2.99 -13.77
CA ALA A 307 -9.24 -2.46 -12.60
C ALA A 307 -10.70 -2.11 -12.91
N ALA A 308 -10.96 -1.44 -14.03
CA ALA A 308 -12.32 -1.09 -14.42
C ALA A 308 -13.18 -2.34 -14.70
N GLY A 309 -12.58 -3.42 -15.21
CA GLY A 309 -13.25 -4.71 -15.39
C GLY A 309 -13.66 -5.33 -14.06
N PHE A 310 -12.75 -5.38 -13.09
CA PHE A 310 -13.03 -5.88 -11.75
C PHE A 310 -14.19 -5.12 -11.08
N ILE A 311 -14.19 -3.80 -11.16
CA ILE A 311 -15.27 -2.97 -10.60
C ILE A 311 -16.61 -3.23 -11.28
N ARG A 312 -16.65 -3.38 -12.62
CA ARG A 312 -17.90 -3.71 -13.36
C ARG A 312 -18.47 -5.06 -12.93
N GLU A 313 -17.62 -6.00 -12.58
CA GLU A 313 -18.00 -7.33 -12.07
C GLU A 313 -18.32 -7.35 -10.57
N GLY A 314 -18.47 -6.17 -9.96
CA GLY A 314 -18.90 -6.02 -8.56
C GLY A 314 -17.78 -6.13 -7.53
N LEU A 315 -16.52 -6.23 -7.93
CA LEU A 315 -15.37 -6.32 -7.03
C LEU A 315 -14.92 -4.93 -6.53
N GLY A 316 -14.24 -4.90 -5.39
CA GLY A 316 -13.44 -3.76 -4.98
C GLY A 316 -12.05 -3.86 -5.61
N VAL A 317 -11.37 -2.72 -5.73
CA VAL A 317 -9.97 -2.65 -6.15
C VAL A 317 -9.21 -1.73 -5.20
N ALA A 318 -8.03 -2.14 -4.79
CA ALA A 318 -7.03 -1.28 -4.17
C ALA A 318 -5.91 -0.96 -5.18
N LEU A 319 -5.27 0.19 -5.01
CA LEU A 319 -4.06 0.56 -5.74
C LEU A 319 -2.94 0.82 -4.74
N ALA A 320 -1.72 0.37 -5.07
CA ALA A 320 -0.54 0.58 -4.26
C ALA A 320 0.67 0.93 -5.13
N SER A 321 1.75 1.42 -4.51
CA SER A 321 2.89 1.96 -5.25
C SER A 321 3.85 0.87 -5.75
N ASP A 322 3.94 -0.25 -5.05
CA ASP A 322 5.04 -1.22 -5.20
C ASP A 322 6.42 -0.56 -5.01
N TYR A 323 6.52 0.42 -4.10
CA TYR A 323 7.76 1.19 -3.95
C TYR A 323 8.94 0.26 -3.60
N ASN A 324 9.78 0.03 -4.61
CA ASN A 324 10.94 -0.85 -4.54
C ASN A 324 12.03 -0.39 -5.53
N PRO A 325 13.29 -0.82 -5.40
CA PRO A 325 14.38 -0.32 -6.22
C PRO A 325 14.38 -0.84 -7.66
N GLY A 326 13.62 -1.90 -7.97
CA GLY A 326 13.74 -2.63 -9.23
C GLY A 326 12.65 -2.38 -10.25
N SER A 327 11.42 -2.23 -9.80
CA SER A 327 10.23 -2.15 -10.66
C SER A 327 9.39 -0.90 -10.44
N SER A 328 9.56 -0.18 -9.31
CA SER A 328 8.77 1.03 -9.04
C SER A 328 9.50 1.92 -8.00
N PRO A 329 10.53 2.66 -8.38
CA PRO A 329 11.32 3.46 -7.43
C PRO A 329 10.63 4.79 -7.06
N ALA A 330 9.32 4.77 -6.77
CA ALA A 330 8.52 5.94 -6.45
C ALA A 330 7.35 5.58 -5.52
N GLY A 331 7.23 6.29 -4.39
CA GLY A 331 6.20 6.09 -3.36
C GLY A 331 5.13 7.18 -3.31
N ASP A 332 4.89 7.96 -4.38
CA ASP A 332 3.85 8.99 -4.43
C ASP A 332 2.50 8.39 -4.82
N MET A 333 1.61 8.20 -3.84
CA MET A 333 0.27 7.64 -4.04
C MET A 333 -0.64 8.52 -4.90
N ARG A 334 -0.37 9.82 -5.06
CA ARG A 334 -1.07 10.66 -6.02
C ARG A 334 -0.72 10.28 -7.46
N PHE A 335 0.56 9.96 -7.73
CA PHE A 335 0.96 9.46 -9.03
C PHE A 335 0.31 8.09 -9.32
N VAL A 336 0.22 7.21 -8.33
CA VAL A 336 -0.51 5.94 -8.42
C VAL A 336 -2.00 6.18 -8.74
N MET A 337 -2.65 7.15 -8.09
CA MET A 337 -4.03 7.57 -8.38
C MET A 337 -4.16 8.07 -9.83
N ALA A 338 -3.23 8.88 -10.31
CA ALA A 338 -3.23 9.39 -11.67
C ALA A 338 -3.08 8.27 -12.71
N LEU A 339 -2.18 7.31 -12.48
CA LEU A 339 -2.04 6.13 -13.33
C LEU A 339 -3.32 5.28 -13.33
N GLY A 340 -3.98 5.11 -12.18
CA GLY A 340 -5.29 4.47 -12.08
C GLY A 340 -6.33 5.13 -12.99
N CYS A 341 -6.38 6.47 -13.01
CA CYS A 341 -7.28 7.20 -13.90
C CYS A 341 -6.88 7.09 -15.39
N ILE A 342 -5.62 7.37 -15.70
CA ILE A 342 -5.15 7.53 -17.09
C ILE A 342 -5.00 6.17 -17.78
N GLN A 343 -4.38 5.20 -17.11
CA GLN A 343 -4.02 3.92 -17.70
C GLN A 343 -5.07 2.83 -17.44
N MET A 344 -5.67 2.82 -16.26
CA MET A 344 -6.63 1.77 -15.86
C MET A 344 -8.09 2.23 -16.02
N ARG A 345 -8.31 3.47 -16.50
CA ARG A 345 -9.62 4.05 -16.81
C ARG A 345 -10.58 4.11 -15.61
N LEU A 346 -10.04 4.32 -14.43
CA LEU A 346 -10.83 4.59 -13.24
C LEU A 346 -11.32 6.04 -13.23
N THR A 347 -12.53 6.28 -12.74
CA THR A 347 -12.96 7.63 -12.41
C THR A 347 -12.11 8.17 -11.23
N PRO A 348 -12.01 9.50 -11.05
CA PRO A 348 -11.29 10.05 -9.88
C PRO A 348 -11.83 9.52 -8.56
N GLU A 349 -13.12 9.27 -8.44
CA GLU A 349 -13.77 8.70 -7.26
C GLU A 349 -13.37 7.24 -7.03
N GLN A 350 -13.33 6.43 -8.09
CA GLN A 350 -12.88 5.05 -8.01
C GLN A 350 -11.41 4.97 -7.61
N ALA A 351 -10.55 5.75 -8.26
CA ALA A 351 -9.12 5.81 -7.96
C ALA A 351 -8.86 6.34 -6.53
N PHE A 352 -9.60 7.35 -6.09
CA PHE A 352 -9.53 7.87 -4.72
C PHE A 352 -9.87 6.80 -3.68
N ASN A 353 -10.99 6.09 -3.84
CA ASN A 353 -11.35 4.99 -2.95
C ASN A 353 -10.31 3.87 -2.97
N ALA A 354 -9.66 3.63 -4.13
CA ALA A 354 -8.64 2.60 -4.29
C ALA A 354 -7.33 2.93 -3.56
N VAL A 355 -6.90 4.20 -3.50
CA VAL A 355 -5.67 4.64 -2.81
C VAL A 355 -5.90 5.07 -1.35
N THR A 356 -7.14 5.00 -0.85
CA THR A 356 -7.51 5.36 0.52
C THR A 356 -8.17 4.18 1.23
N LEU A 357 -9.50 4.10 1.22
CA LEU A 357 -10.26 3.12 2.00
C LEU A 357 -9.96 1.66 1.62
N ASN A 358 -9.89 1.35 0.31
CA ASN A 358 -9.64 -0.03 -0.12
C ASN A 358 -8.19 -0.46 0.11
N SER A 359 -7.20 0.44 -0.05
CA SER A 359 -5.82 0.16 0.37
C SER A 359 -5.71 -0.02 1.89
N ALA A 360 -6.44 0.80 2.69
CA ALA A 360 -6.53 0.58 4.14
C ALA A 360 -7.11 -0.80 4.48
N TYR A 361 -8.12 -1.25 3.72
CA TYR A 361 -8.67 -2.60 3.88
C TYR A 361 -7.65 -3.68 3.50
N ALA A 362 -6.95 -3.52 2.37
CA ALA A 362 -5.95 -4.47 1.88
C ALA A 362 -4.77 -4.68 2.83
N MET A 363 -4.54 -3.75 3.76
CA MET A 363 -3.54 -3.86 4.83
C MET A 363 -4.15 -4.03 6.24
N GLY A 364 -5.46 -4.29 6.34
CA GLY A 364 -6.15 -4.61 7.59
C GLY A 364 -6.24 -3.46 8.59
N VAL A 365 -6.33 -2.20 8.12
CA VAL A 365 -6.41 -1.00 8.98
C VAL A 365 -7.59 -0.09 8.65
N SER A 366 -8.56 -0.57 7.88
CA SER A 366 -9.71 0.24 7.46
C SER A 366 -10.64 0.66 8.60
N ASP A 367 -10.56 0.05 9.75
CA ASP A 367 -11.22 0.46 10.99
C ASP A 367 -10.56 1.71 11.61
N ALA A 368 -9.28 1.95 11.33
CA ALA A 368 -8.49 3.03 11.90
C ALA A 368 -8.11 4.14 10.91
N ALA A 369 -8.02 3.84 9.59
CA ALA A 369 -7.50 4.75 8.57
C ALA A 369 -8.28 4.64 7.24
N GLY A 370 -7.90 5.44 6.24
CA GLY A 370 -8.40 5.39 4.86
C GLY A 370 -9.74 6.07 4.62
N SER A 371 -10.43 6.59 5.63
CA SER A 371 -11.64 7.40 5.46
C SER A 371 -11.83 8.39 6.61
N ILE A 372 -12.70 9.37 6.40
CA ILE A 372 -13.16 10.29 7.44
C ILE A 372 -14.36 9.64 8.15
N ALA A 373 -14.15 9.25 9.41
CA ALA A 373 -15.20 8.75 10.28
C ALA A 373 -14.86 9.07 11.74
N ARG A 374 -15.89 9.23 12.58
CA ARG A 374 -15.69 9.47 14.01
C ARG A 374 -14.97 8.29 14.66
N GLY A 375 -13.97 8.58 15.48
CA GLY A 375 -13.13 7.59 16.15
C GLY A 375 -11.95 7.07 15.36
N LYS A 376 -11.88 7.28 14.04
CA LYS A 376 -10.68 6.95 13.24
C LYS A 376 -9.54 7.90 13.53
N LEU A 377 -8.32 7.48 13.20
CA LEU A 377 -7.13 8.32 13.32
C LEU A 377 -7.26 9.59 12.48
N ALA A 378 -6.81 10.68 13.03
CA ALA A 378 -6.72 11.96 12.35
C ALA A 378 -5.49 11.97 11.40
N ASN A 379 -5.54 11.12 10.37
CA ASN A 379 -4.58 11.04 9.29
C ASN A 379 -5.19 11.69 8.05
N LEU A 380 -4.77 12.92 7.75
CA LEU A 380 -5.44 13.84 6.85
C LEU A 380 -4.45 14.56 5.95
N ILE A 381 -4.92 14.94 4.76
CA ILE A 381 -4.27 15.91 3.88
C ILE A 381 -5.16 17.14 3.78
N ILE A 382 -4.60 18.31 4.03
CA ILE A 382 -5.20 19.58 3.65
C ILE A 382 -4.56 20.00 2.34
N THR A 383 -5.38 20.23 1.32
CA THR A 383 -4.88 20.61 -0.01
C THR A 383 -4.72 22.13 -0.11
N ARG A 384 -4.01 22.58 -1.12
CA ARG A 384 -4.03 23.98 -1.55
C ARG A 384 -5.41 24.29 -2.15
N PRO A 385 -5.88 25.56 -2.11
CA PRO A 385 -7.25 25.93 -2.51
C PRO A 385 -7.64 25.57 -3.94
N GLU A 386 -6.68 25.56 -4.87
CA GLU A 386 -6.91 25.18 -6.26
C GLU A 386 -7.25 23.68 -6.44
N PHE A 387 -7.00 22.85 -5.44
CA PHE A 387 -7.32 21.41 -5.43
C PHE A 387 -8.59 21.15 -4.59
N ASN A 388 -9.73 21.61 -5.07
CA ASN A 388 -11.02 21.55 -4.38
C ASN A 388 -11.98 20.49 -4.96
N SER A 389 -11.45 19.54 -5.74
CA SER A 389 -12.15 18.39 -6.27
C SER A 389 -11.24 17.18 -6.35
N LEU A 390 -11.79 15.97 -6.33
CA LEU A 390 -11.00 14.74 -6.50
C LEU A 390 -10.36 14.66 -7.88
N GLY A 391 -11.06 15.16 -8.90
CA GLY A 391 -10.54 15.22 -10.27
C GLY A 391 -9.27 16.08 -10.37
N SER A 392 -9.21 17.24 -9.67
CA SER A 392 -8.02 18.09 -9.73
C SER A 392 -6.78 17.43 -9.13
N ILE A 393 -6.93 16.57 -8.12
CA ILE A 393 -5.82 15.84 -7.49
C ILE A 393 -5.16 14.88 -8.49
N ALA A 394 -5.95 14.11 -9.23
CA ALA A 394 -5.44 13.19 -10.24
C ALA A 394 -4.97 13.90 -11.51
N TYR A 395 -5.70 14.94 -11.96
CA TYR A 395 -5.42 15.64 -13.20
C TYR A 395 -4.12 16.46 -13.16
N LEU A 396 -3.88 17.17 -12.04
CA LEU A 396 -2.70 17.99 -11.84
C LEU A 396 -1.59 17.24 -11.10
N TYR A 397 -1.35 15.98 -11.43
CA TYR A 397 -0.55 15.02 -10.68
C TYR A 397 0.91 15.45 -10.39
N GLN A 398 1.48 16.41 -11.11
CA GLN A 398 2.82 16.97 -10.85
C GLN A 398 2.82 18.29 -10.08
N THR A 399 1.68 19.00 -10.03
CA THR A 399 1.59 20.28 -9.31
C THR A 399 1.53 20.01 -7.82
N PRO A 400 2.36 20.62 -6.97
CA PRO A 400 2.26 20.46 -5.52
C PRO A 400 0.86 20.77 -5.02
N PHE A 401 0.18 19.79 -4.43
CA PHE A 401 -1.23 19.94 -4.01
C PHE A 401 -1.40 20.01 -2.50
N ILE A 402 -0.44 19.53 -1.74
CA ILE A 402 -0.49 19.48 -0.29
C ILE A 402 -0.18 20.88 0.28
N SER A 403 -1.05 21.37 1.15
CA SER A 403 -0.80 22.50 2.04
C SER A 403 -0.24 22.00 3.38
N LYS A 404 -0.89 20.95 3.96
CA LYS A 404 -0.49 20.33 5.23
C LYS A 404 -0.78 18.84 5.21
N VAL A 405 0.09 18.08 5.87
CA VAL A 405 -0.18 16.68 6.23
C VAL A 405 -0.36 16.61 7.75
N ILE A 406 -1.42 15.96 8.19
CA ILE A 406 -1.71 15.74 9.60
C ILE A 406 -1.72 14.23 9.82
N LEU A 407 -0.86 13.73 10.70
CA LEU A 407 -0.85 12.31 11.10
C LEU A 407 -0.99 12.19 12.61
N LYS A 408 -1.92 11.34 13.04
CA LYS A 408 -2.32 11.20 14.46
C LYS A 408 -2.60 12.56 15.12
N GLY A 409 -3.30 13.43 14.38
CA GLY A 409 -3.71 14.75 14.86
C GLY A 409 -2.60 15.80 14.95
N ARG A 410 -1.40 15.55 14.44
CA ARG A 410 -0.25 16.45 14.44
C ARG A 410 0.18 16.78 13.02
N GLU A 411 0.47 18.05 12.77
CA GLU A 411 1.09 18.51 11.53
C GLU A 411 2.53 17.97 11.45
N LEU A 412 2.93 17.48 10.24
CA LEU A 412 4.28 16.99 9.97
C LEU A 412 5.27 18.12 9.77
#